data_fe3b13a75b0aa3fdc7691ec962652135
#
_entry.id   fe3b13a75b0aa3fdc7691ec962652135
#
_cell.length_a   1.000
_cell.length_b   1.000
_cell.length_c   1.000
_cell.angle_alpha   90.00
_cell.angle_beta   90.00
_cell.angle_gamma   90.00
#
_symmetry.space_group_name_H-M   'P 1'
#
loop_
_entity.id
_entity.type
_entity.pdbx_description
1 polymer ?
#
loop_
_entity_poly.entity_id
_entity_poly.type
_entity_poly.pdbx_seq_one_letter_code
_entity_poly.pdbx_strand_id
1 'polypeptide(L)'
;MKIIYFMGKSASGKDTIYRKVKEKLNPSPKEIILYTTRPIRDHEENGREYFFVTDSEIAKMENEGKIIEKRVYHTVYGDWIYATADDGQFDDNSVYMTIGTLESYVPIRAHFGAETMIPVYLEVEDGLRLERAIARERTQ
;
A
#
# COMPACT_ATOMS: atom_id res chain seq x y z
N MET A 1 1.85 17.10 7.38
CA MET A 1 1.63 15.85 6.64
C MET A 1 0.68 14.94 7.40
N LYS A 2 -0.24 14.33 6.70
CA LYS A 2 -1.11 13.27 7.23
C LYS A 2 -1.12 12.10 6.25
N ILE A 3 -1.21 10.89 6.79
CA ILE A 3 -1.27 9.66 5.99
C ILE A 3 -2.51 8.87 6.39
N ILE A 4 -3.44 8.75 5.47
CA ILE A 4 -4.63 7.91 5.66
C ILE A 4 -4.25 6.49 5.25
N TYR A 5 -4.23 5.58 6.22
CA TYR A 5 -3.78 4.22 6.03
C TYR A 5 -4.95 3.26 6.13
N PHE A 6 -5.33 2.66 5.01
CA PHE A 6 -6.47 1.76 4.92
C PHE A 6 -6.04 0.31 5.15
N MET A 7 -6.73 -0.35 6.06
CA MET A 7 -6.51 -1.76 6.41
C MET A 7 -7.82 -2.51 6.41
N GLY A 8 -7.76 -3.79 6.21
CA GLY A 8 -8.92 -4.66 6.28
C GLY A 8 -8.62 -5.98 5.59
N LYS A 9 -9.41 -7.00 5.93
CA LYS A 9 -9.30 -8.32 5.30
C LYS A 9 -9.84 -8.25 3.86
N SER A 10 -9.50 -9.24 3.04
CA SER A 10 -10.03 -9.37 1.70
C SER A 10 -11.56 -9.32 1.71
N ALA A 11 -12.14 -8.70 0.67
CA ALA A 11 -13.58 -8.52 0.51
C ALA A 11 -14.25 -7.68 1.62
N SER A 12 -13.47 -6.86 2.34
CA SER A 12 -14.02 -5.93 3.35
C SER A 12 -14.61 -4.66 2.74
N GLY A 13 -14.32 -4.39 1.46
CA GLY A 13 -14.73 -3.16 0.79
C GLY A 13 -13.71 -2.03 0.88
N LYS A 14 -12.49 -2.33 1.35
CA LYS A 14 -11.45 -1.29 1.52
C LYS A 14 -11.07 -0.59 0.21
N ASP A 15 -11.05 -1.32 -0.90
CA ASP A 15 -10.71 -0.75 -2.21
C ASP A 15 -11.78 0.25 -2.68
N THR A 16 -13.04 -0.06 -2.43
CA THR A 16 -14.17 0.83 -2.77
C THR A 16 -14.11 2.11 -1.93
N ILE A 17 -13.90 1.98 -0.62
CA ILE A 17 -13.80 3.14 0.27
C ILE A 17 -12.58 3.98 -0.07
N TYR A 18 -11.45 3.35 -0.36
CA TYR A 18 -10.21 4.01 -0.79
C TYR A 18 -10.47 4.90 -2.00
N ARG A 19 -11.09 4.34 -3.04
CA ARG A 19 -11.41 5.08 -4.26
C ARG A 19 -12.37 6.24 -4.00
N LYS A 20 -13.40 6.04 -3.17
CA LYS A 20 -14.35 7.10 -2.82
C LYS A 20 -13.69 8.24 -2.07
N VAL A 21 -12.81 7.95 -1.14
CA VAL A 21 -12.05 8.97 -0.41
C VAL A 21 -11.18 9.78 -1.37
N LYS A 22 -10.49 9.10 -2.28
CA LYS A 22 -9.65 9.75 -3.29
C LYS A 22 -10.45 10.70 -4.18
N GLU A 23 -11.66 10.31 -4.57
CA GLU A 23 -12.53 11.09 -5.46
C GLU A 23 -13.20 12.27 -4.76
N LYS A 24 -13.55 12.13 -3.47
CA LYS A 24 -14.38 13.09 -2.74
C LYS A 24 -13.62 14.16 -1.99
N LEU A 25 -12.37 13.90 -1.60
CA LEU A 25 -11.58 14.90 -0.90
C LEU A 25 -10.99 15.92 -1.88
N ASN A 26 -11.02 17.18 -1.50
CA ASN A 26 -10.49 18.28 -2.30
C ASN A 26 -9.61 19.18 -1.42
N PRO A 27 -8.29 19.27 -1.68
CA PRO A 27 -7.58 18.55 -2.76
C PRO A 27 -7.52 17.04 -2.52
N SER A 28 -7.44 16.29 -3.63
CA SER A 28 -7.34 14.84 -3.56
C SER A 28 -6.04 14.41 -2.87
N PRO A 29 -6.08 13.44 -1.94
CA PRO A 29 -4.86 12.93 -1.34
C PRO A 29 -3.92 12.32 -2.37
N LYS A 30 -2.63 12.45 -2.13
CA LYS A 30 -1.60 11.83 -2.97
C LYS A 30 -1.46 10.36 -2.57
N GLU A 31 -1.34 9.48 -3.54
CA GLU A 31 -1.09 8.07 -3.26
C GLU A 31 0.40 7.84 -2.98
N ILE A 32 0.70 7.05 -1.95
CA ILE A 32 2.08 6.62 -1.70
C ILE A 32 2.42 5.55 -2.73
N ILE A 33 3.51 5.76 -3.46
CA ILE A 33 3.99 4.80 -4.45
C ILE A 33 5.02 3.88 -3.78
N LEU A 34 4.68 2.59 -3.71
CA LEU A 34 5.54 1.57 -3.12
C LEU A 34 6.53 1.04 -4.18
N TYR A 35 7.54 0.34 -3.69
CA TYR A 35 8.51 -0.36 -4.51
C TYR A 35 8.21 -1.84 -4.57
N THR A 36 8.46 -2.49 -5.69
CA THR A 36 8.30 -3.93 -5.81
C THR A 36 9.30 -4.53 -6.77
N THR A 37 9.71 -5.77 -6.48
CA THR A 37 10.52 -6.56 -7.41
C THR A 37 9.65 -7.44 -8.31
N ARG A 38 8.33 -7.44 -8.12
CA ARG A 38 7.41 -8.11 -9.02
C ARG A 38 7.55 -7.53 -10.43
N PRO A 39 7.60 -8.37 -11.45
CA PRO A 39 7.66 -7.87 -12.84
C PRO A 39 6.47 -6.98 -13.19
N ILE A 40 6.74 -5.91 -13.93
CA ILE A 40 5.69 -5.02 -14.43
C ILE A 40 4.74 -5.78 -15.37
N ARG A 41 3.46 -5.47 -15.29
CA ARG A 41 2.42 -6.03 -16.17
C ARG A 41 2.15 -5.10 -17.33
N ASP A 42 1.52 -5.63 -18.41
CA ASP A 42 1.35 -4.92 -19.67
C ASP A 42 0.70 -3.54 -19.58
N HIS A 43 -0.27 -3.37 -18.69
CA HIS A 43 -1.01 -2.12 -18.54
C HIS A 43 -0.52 -1.27 -17.37
N GLU A 44 0.58 -1.66 -16.75
CA GLU A 44 1.17 -0.91 -15.63
C GLU A 44 2.26 0.03 -16.13
N GLU A 45 2.52 1.07 -15.34
CA GLU A 45 3.52 2.08 -15.65
C GLU A 45 4.40 2.32 -14.44
N ASN A 46 5.71 2.33 -14.65
CA ASN A 46 6.67 2.57 -13.57
C ASN A 46 6.43 3.96 -12.95
N GLY A 47 6.31 3.99 -11.63
CA GLY A 47 6.03 5.22 -10.89
C GLY A 47 4.54 5.54 -10.75
N ARG A 48 3.67 4.71 -11.28
CA ARG A 48 2.22 4.86 -11.14
C ARG A 48 1.65 3.83 -10.18
N GLU A 49 1.65 2.53 -10.54
CA GLU A 49 1.22 1.46 -9.64
C GLU A 49 2.29 1.17 -8.59
N TYR A 50 3.54 1.08 -9.04
CA TYR A 50 4.72 0.86 -8.20
C TYR A 50 5.95 1.47 -8.88
N PHE A 51 7.01 1.62 -8.11
CA PHE A 51 8.36 1.68 -8.68
C PHE A 51 8.85 0.24 -8.83
N PHE A 52 8.99 -0.22 -10.07
CA PHE A 52 9.43 -1.59 -10.36
C PHE A 52 10.96 -1.61 -10.39
N VAL A 53 11.55 -2.37 -9.47
CA VAL A 53 12.99 -2.36 -9.20
C VAL A 53 13.52 -3.78 -9.09
N THR A 54 14.84 -3.90 -9.00
CA THR A 54 15.53 -5.17 -8.80
C THR A 54 15.78 -5.43 -7.31
N ASP A 55 16.09 -6.68 -6.96
CA ASP A 55 16.49 -7.04 -5.59
C ASP A 55 17.72 -6.24 -5.15
N SER A 56 18.67 -6.01 -6.06
CA SER A 56 19.86 -5.23 -5.77
C SER A 56 19.54 -3.77 -5.44
N GLU A 57 18.57 -3.19 -6.14
CA GLU A 57 18.14 -1.82 -5.88
C GLU A 57 17.45 -1.69 -4.52
N ILE A 58 16.63 -2.67 -4.13
CA ILE A 58 16.04 -2.71 -2.79
C ILE A 58 17.13 -2.82 -1.72
N ALA A 59 18.10 -3.70 -1.92
CA ALA A 59 19.21 -3.88 -0.98
C ALA A 59 20.04 -2.59 -0.82
N LYS A 60 20.25 -1.88 -1.91
CA LYS A 60 20.96 -0.58 -1.88
C LYS A 60 20.19 0.44 -1.07
N MET A 61 18.89 0.57 -1.29
CA MET A 61 18.04 1.49 -0.54
C MET A 61 17.99 1.12 0.96
N GLU A 62 17.98 -0.17 1.26
CA GLU A 62 18.03 -0.66 2.62
C GLU A 62 19.34 -0.27 3.31
N ASN A 63 20.46 -0.44 2.63
CA ASN A 63 21.78 -0.03 3.14
C ASN A 63 21.90 1.49 3.34
N GLU A 64 21.17 2.27 2.56
CA GLU A 64 21.11 3.72 2.68
C GLU A 64 20.13 4.19 3.77
N GLY A 65 19.43 3.27 4.42
CA GLY A 65 18.47 3.58 5.47
C GLY A 65 17.16 4.18 4.97
N LYS A 66 16.83 4.00 3.70
CA LYS A 66 15.63 4.58 3.08
C LYS A 66 14.39 3.70 3.21
N ILE A 67 14.55 2.42 3.47
CA ILE A 67 13.41 1.50 3.58
C ILE A 67 12.72 1.66 4.93
N ILE A 68 11.44 1.98 4.90
CA ILE A 68 10.61 2.10 6.11
C ILE A 68 10.08 0.75 6.54
N GLU A 69 9.58 -0.05 5.58
CA GLU A 69 9.12 -1.41 5.81
C GLU A 69 9.29 -2.24 4.56
N LYS A 70 9.39 -3.54 4.74
CA LYS A 70 9.62 -4.48 3.64
C LYS A 70 8.89 -5.78 3.92
N ARG A 71 8.25 -6.35 2.89
CA ARG A 71 7.57 -7.64 2.95
C ARG A 71 8.04 -8.52 1.81
N VAL A 72 8.22 -9.81 2.07
CA VAL A 72 8.61 -10.79 1.06
C VAL A 72 7.48 -11.80 0.90
N TYR A 73 7.02 -11.99 -0.32
CA TYR A 73 6.01 -12.99 -0.66
C TYR A 73 6.63 -14.10 -1.49
N HIS A 74 6.45 -15.33 -1.04
CA HIS A 74 6.93 -16.53 -1.74
C HIS A 74 5.88 -16.94 -2.75
N THR A 75 6.21 -16.86 -4.04
CA THR A 75 5.29 -17.22 -5.11
C THR A 75 5.85 -18.36 -5.95
N VAL A 76 5.02 -18.94 -6.80
CA VAL A 76 5.46 -19.98 -7.75
C VAL A 76 6.49 -19.46 -8.76
N TYR A 77 6.57 -18.15 -8.94
CA TYR A 77 7.51 -17.47 -9.83
C TYR A 77 8.76 -16.95 -9.10
N GLY A 78 8.90 -17.26 -7.81
CA GLY A 78 9.98 -16.78 -6.96
C GLY A 78 9.49 -15.82 -5.90
N ASP A 79 10.43 -15.20 -5.19
CA ASP A 79 10.12 -14.28 -4.12
C ASP A 79 9.93 -12.86 -4.66
N TRP A 80 8.83 -12.24 -4.31
CA TRP A 80 8.57 -10.83 -4.63
C TRP A 80 8.62 -9.99 -3.37
N ILE A 81 9.34 -8.86 -3.46
CA ILE A 81 9.47 -7.90 -2.38
C ILE A 81 8.55 -6.72 -2.65
N TYR A 82 7.89 -6.23 -1.59
CA TYR A 82 7.14 -4.97 -1.60
C TYR A 82 7.69 -4.12 -0.47
N ALA A 83 7.97 -2.86 -0.74
CA ALA A 83 8.60 -1.98 0.24
C ALA A 83 8.03 -0.56 0.17
N THR A 84 7.98 0.09 1.34
CA THR A 84 7.71 1.51 1.45
C THR A 84 9.03 2.20 1.79
N ALA A 85 9.35 3.27 1.07
CA ALA A 85 10.62 3.98 1.24
C ALA A 85 10.40 5.47 1.49
N ASP A 86 11.26 6.04 2.32
CA ASP A 86 11.37 7.49 2.48
C ASP A 86 12.37 7.98 1.42
N ASP A 87 11.85 8.25 0.23
CA ASP A 87 12.62 8.47 -1.00
C ASP A 87 12.45 9.89 -1.54
N GLY A 88 11.90 10.80 -0.74
CA GLY A 88 11.66 12.17 -1.15
C GLY A 88 10.28 12.43 -1.73
N GLN A 89 9.39 11.43 -1.77
CA GLN A 89 8.04 11.64 -2.28
C GLN A 89 7.12 12.37 -1.28
N PHE A 90 7.54 12.51 -0.03
CA PHE A 90 6.72 13.08 1.03
C PHE A 90 7.05 14.55 1.27
N ASP A 91 6.01 15.37 1.47
CA ASP A 91 6.16 16.76 1.90
C ASP A 91 5.28 17.03 3.13
N ASP A 92 5.60 18.06 3.90
CA ASP A 92 4.95 18.35 5.18
C ASP A 92 3.54 18.93 5.04
N ASN A 93 3.15 19.37 3.85
CA ASN A 93 1.90 20.07 3.62
C ASN A 93 0.83 19.23 2.92
N SER A 94 1.15 17.99 2.59
CA SER A 94 0.24 17.14 1.83
C SER A 94 -0.42 16.07 2.69
N VAL A 95 -1.56 15.59 2.19
CA VAL A 95 -2.23 14.40 2.70
C VAL A 95 -1.96 13.25 1.74
N TYR A 96 -1.53 12.13 2.29
CA TYR A 96 -1.23 10.91 1.54
C TYR A 96 -2.23 9.82 1.89
N MET A 97 -2.37 8.85 1.02
CA MET A 97 -3.19 7.67 1.28
C MET A 97 -2.53 6.42 0.73
N THR A 98 -2.76 5.30 1.40
CA THR A 98 -2.26 4.00 0.99
C THR A 98 -3.12 2.88 1.58
N ILE A 99 -3.02 1.70 1.00
CA ILE A 99 -3.63 0.47 1.53
C ILE A 99 -2.50 -0.46 1.96
N GLY A 100 -2.64 -1.07 3.11
CA GLY A 100 -1.64 -2.02 3.57
C GLY A 100 -2.16 -2.92 4.68
N THR A 101 -1.25 -3.62 5.30
CA THR A 101 -1.51 -4.55 6.40
C THR A 101 -1.18 -3.91 7.74
N LEU A 102 -1.70 -4.52 8.81
CA LEU A 102 -1.33 -4.09 10.16
C LEU A 102 0.18 -4.27 10.41
N GLU A 103 0.78 -5.32 9.86
CA GLU A 103 2.21 -5.56 9.98
C GLU A 103 3.04 -4.42 9.40
N SER A 104 2.65 -3.90 8.24
CA SER A 104 3.33 -2.77 7.61
C SER A 104 3.02 -1.44 8.29
N TYR A 105 1.83 -1.31 8.85
CA TYR A 105 1.41 -0.09 9.54
C TYR A 105 2.31 0.25 10.73
N VAL A 106 2.72 -0.77 11.51
CA VAL A 106 3.51 -0.56 12.72
C VAL A 106 4.84 0.16 12.43
N PRO A 107 5.69 -0.31 11.49
CA PRO A 107 6.93 0.40 11.18
C PRO A 107 6.70 1.76 10.50
N ILE A 108 5.65 1.89 9.71
CA ILE A 108 5.31 3.18 9.06
C ILE A 108 4.93 4.21 10.12
N ARG A 109 4.09 3.82 11.08
CA ARG A 109 3.73 4.68 12.22
C ARG A 109 4.95 5.06 13.05
N ALA A 110 5.85 4.12 13.29
CA ALA A 110 7.08 4.39 14.04
C ALA A 110 7.98 5.40 13.31
N HIS A 111 8.02 5.34 11.98
CA HIS A 111 8.84 6.25 11.17
C HIS A 111 8.28 7.67 11.12
N PHE A 112 6.98 7.82 10.86
CA PHE A 112 6.36 9.14 10.65
C PHE A 112 5.79 9.76 11.93
N GLY A 113 5.54 8.96 12.97
CA GLY A 113 4.93 9.40 14.21
C GLY A 113 3.42 9.15 14.24
N ALA A 114 2.90 8.84 15.42
CA ALA A 114 1.49 8.49 15.61
C ALA A 114 0.54 9.60 15.18
N GLU A 115 0.91 10.85 15.39
CA GLU A 115 0.10 12.02 15.06
C GLU A 115 -0.02 12.27 13.55
N THR A 116 0.87 11.70 12.75
CA THR A 116 0.81 11.77 11.28
C THR A 116 -0.18 10.76 10.72
N MET A 117 -0.40 9.66 11.41
CA MET A 117 -1.17 8.54 10.89
C MET A 117 -2.66 8.66 11.19
N ILE A 118 -3.48 8.41 10.16
CA ILE A 118 -4.93 8.27 10.29
C ILE A 118 -5.27 6.84 9.85
N PRO A 119 -5.31 5.88 10.79
CA PRO A 119 -5.62 4.51 10.44
C PRO A 119 -7.12 4.33 10.22
N VAL A 120 -7.48 3.62 9.15
CA VAL A 120 -8.86 3.26 8.85
C VAL A 120 -8.91 1.74 8.70
N TYR A 121 -9.55 1.07 9.64
CA TYR A 121 -9.71 -0.37 9.61
C TYR A 121 -11.16 -0.72 9.26
N LEU A 122 -11.35 -1.44 8.16
CA LEU A 122 -12.67 -1.87 7.71
C LEU A 122 -12.90 -3.31 8.17
N GLU A 123 -13.89 -3.47 9.02
CA GLU A 123 -14.28 -4.76 9.58
C GLU A 123 -15.65 -5.14 9.06
N VAL A 124 -15.76 -6.36 8.50
CA VAL A 124 -16.98 -6.88 7.91
C VAL A 124 -17.14 -8.33 8.37
N GLU A 125 -18.37 -8.76 8.65
CA GLU A 125 -18.64 -10.14 9.02
C GLU A 125 -18.01 -11.13 8.03
N ASP A 126 -17.50 -12.24 8.57
CA ASP A 126 -16.82 -13.25 7.76
C ASP A 126 -17.71 -13.83 6.67
N GLY A 127 -19.01 -14.06 6.98
CA GLY A 127 -19.96 -14.54 5.99
C GLY A 127 -20.13 -13.58 4.82
N LEU A 128 -20.28 -12.29 5.10
CA LEU A 128 -20.40 -11.27 4.06
C LEU A 128 -19.11 -11.14 3.24
N ARG A 129 -17.95 -11.23 3.87
CA ARG A 129 -16.68 -11.23 3.16
C ARG A 129 -16.55 -12.41 2.22
N LEU A 130 -16.99 -13.59 2.65
CA LEU A 130 -16.97 -14.80 1.83
C LEU A 130 -17.90 -14.63 0.61
N GLU A 131 -19.11 -14.12 0.81
CA GLU A 131 -20.03 -13.85 -0.29
C GLU A 131 -19.45 -12.88 -1.30
N ARG A 132 -18.81 -11.81 -0.84
CA ARG A 132 -18.17 -10.81 -1.71
C ARG A 132 -16.99 -11.41 -2.48
N ALA A 133 -16.20 -12.27 -1.84
CA ALA A 133 -15.08 -12.94 -2.49
C ALA A 133 -15.56 -13.90 -3.59
N ILE A 134 -16.61 -14.67 -3.32
CA ILE A 134 -17.21 -15.59 -4.30
C ILE A 134 -17.77 -14.80 -5.48
N ALA A 135 -18.49 -13.71 -5.23
CA ALA A 135 -19.05 -12.87 -6.29
C ALA A 135 -17.94 -12.30 -7.19
N ARG A 136 -16.84 -11.85 -6.61
CA ARG A 136 -15.68 -11.32 -7.35
C ARG A 136 -15.04 -12.39 -8.24
N GLU A 137 -14.88 -13.61 -7.74
CA GLU A 137 -14.33 -14.72 -8.53
C GLU A 137 -15.22 -15.07 -9.73
N ARG A 138 -16.54 -14.97 -9.57
CA ARG A 138 -17.50 -15.26 -10.65
C ARG A 138 -17.51 -14.20 -11.75
N THR A 139 -17.03 -12.99 -11.46
CA THR A 139 -17.04 -11.87 -12.43
C THR A 139 -15.70 -11.65 -13.11
N GLN A 140 -14.69 -12.41 -12.74
CA GLN A 140 -13.34 -12.30 -13.32
C GLN A 140 -13.10 -13.28 -14.47
#